data_8e211e39842607ee64b0fd5faccde464
#
_entry.id   8e211e39842607ee64b0fd5faccde464
#
_cell.length_a   1.000
_cell.length_b   1.000
_cell.length_c   1.000
_cell.angle_alpha   90.00
_cell.angle_beta   90.00
_cell.angle_gamma   90.00
#
_symmetry.space_group_name_H-M   'P 1'
#
loop_
_entity.id
_entity.type
_entity.pdbx_description
1 polymer ?
#
loop_
_entity_poly.entity_id
_entity_poly.type
_entity_poly.pdbx_seq_one_letter_code
_entity_poly.pdbx_strand_id
1 'polypeptide(L)'
;MSESGLDAAQAKMRDAGVDPIAIDVFSSYYTQIKEGRTGIIPEDSISPLTDPDRLDDVTVDDEVAADALDHTVIIKLNGGLGTSMGLDRAKSLLPVRDGKSFLDIIVGQVRAARDQHGARLPLLFMDSFNTRDDTLEALEQYPDVQVDGLPLDFLQNQEPKLRADDLTPVEFPTDPRLEWCPPGHGDLYTALLGSGILDQLLDKGYRYALSLIHI
;
A
#
# COMPACT_ATOMS: atom_id res chain seq x y z
N MET A 1 20.10 11.45 -25.18
CA MET A 1 20.61 10.82 -23.96
C MET A 1 19.51 10.37 -23.01
N SER A 2 18.34 11.01 -22.97
CA SER A 2 17.28 10.64 -22.02
C SER A 2 16.33 9.51 -22.46
N GLU A 3 16.24 9.17 -23.73
CA GLU A 3 15.47 7.99 -24.19
C GLU A 3 16.14 6.70 -23.70
N SER A 4 17.45 6.65 -23.71
CA SER A 4 18.19 5.49 -23.22
C SER A 4 18.00 5.24 -21.70
N GLY A 5 17.74 6.27 -20.89
CA GLY A 5 17.47 6.12 -19.47
C GLY A 5 16.15 5.44 -19.16
N LEU A 6 15.08 5.85 -19.86
CA LEU A 6 13.75 5.22 -19.73
C LEU A 6 13.80 3.76 -20.22
N ASP A 7 14.39 3.52 -21.40
CA ASP A 7 14.50 2.16 -21.95
C ASP A 7 15.26 1.22 -21.02
N ALA A 8 16.36 1.71 -20.41
CA ALA A 8 17.14 0.96 -19.44
C ALA A 8 16.34 0.66 -18.16
N ALA A 9 15.58 1.64 -17.65
CA ALA A 9 14.72 1.45 -16.49
C ALA A 9 13.60 0.43 -16.75
N GLN A 10 12.93 0.54 -17.89
CA GLN A 10 11.89 -0.41 -18.31
C GLN A 10 12.45 -1.83 -18.49
N ALA A 11 13.64 -1.96 -19.09
CA ALA A 11 14.30 -3.26 -19.24
C ALA A 11 14.59 -3.87 -17.85
N LYS A 12 15.18 -3.10 -16.93
CA LYS A 12 15.44 -3.51 -15.56
C LYS A 12 14.16 -3.96 -14.82
N MET A 13 13.06 -3.24 -15.00
CA MET A 13 11.77 -3.59 -14.39
C MET A 13 11.21 -4.90 -14.99
N ARG A 14 11.27 -5.07 -16.32
CA ARG A 14 10.83 -6.32 -16.98
C ARG A 14 11.65 -7.52 -16.52
N ASP A 15 12.97 -7.37 -16.42
CA ASP A 15 13.88 -8.43 -15.98
C ASP A 15 13.64 -8.83 -14.52
N ALA A 16 13.17 -7.88 -13.70
CA ALA A 16 12.76 -8.11 -12.32
C ALA A 16 11.32 -8.65 -12.19
N GLY A 17 10.59 -8.84 -13.30
CA GLY A 17 9.21 -9.36 -13.27
C GLY A 17 8.16 -8.37 -12.78
N VAL A 18 8.44 -7.07 -12.86
CA VAL A 18 7.45 -6.03 -12.48
C VAL A 18 6.29 -6.06 -13.48
N ASP A 19 5.07 -5.90 -12.96
CA ASP A 19 3.86 -5.92 -13.77
C ASP A 19 3.88 -4.84 -14.86
N PRO A 20 3.45 -5.15 -16.09
CA PRO A 20 3.42 -4.19 -17.21
C PRO A 20 2.67 -2.89 -16.87
N ILE A 21 1.59 -2.95 -16.10
CA ILE A 21 0.83 -1.76 -15.69
C ILE A 21 1.69 -0.84 -14.82
N ALA A 22 2.47 -1.41 -13.89
CA ALA A 22 3.38 -0.65 -13.06
C ALA A 22 4.51 -0.01 -13.90
N ILE A 23 5.01 -0.71 -14.93
CA ILE A 23 6.02 -0.18 -15.86
C ILE A 23 5.44 1.01 -16.66
N ASP A 24 4.18 0.94 -17.07
CA ASP A 24 3.52 2.03 -17.81
C ASP A 24 3.32 3.26 -16.90
N VAL A 25 2.90 3.06 -15.67
CA VAL A 25 2.76 4.14 -14.67
C VAL A 25 4.12 4.79 -14.38
N PHE A 26 5.15 3.99 -14.10
CA PHE A 26 6.52 4.48 -13.94
C PHE A 26 6.98 5.31 -15.14
N SER A 27 6.74 4.82 -16.36
CA SER A 27 7.14 5.50 -17.61
C SER A 27 6.47 6.87 -17.76
N SER A 28 5.21 6.98 -17.34
CA SER A 28 4.48 8.24 -17.29
C SER A 28 5.12 9.23 -16.30
N TYR A 29 5.44 8.79 -15.10
CA TYR A 29 6.11 9.63 -14.11
C TYR A 29 7.54 9.99 -14.50
N TYR A 30 8.28 9.05 -15.08
CA TYR A 30 9.61 9.34 -15.63
C TYR A 30 9.56 10.48 -16.65
N THR A 31 8.58 10.44 -17.55
CA THR A 31 8.37 11.51 -18.57
C THR A 31 8.05 12.85 -17.90
N GLN A 32 7.21 12.86 -16.89
CA GLN A 32 6.89 14.07 -16.13
C GLN A 32 8.11 14.66 -15.43
N ILE A 33 8.96 13.82 -14.80
CA ILE A 33 10.22 14.26 -14.20
C ILE A 33 11.15 14.89 -15.25
N LYS A 34 11.26 14.26 -16.42
CA LYS A 34 12.05 14.77 -17.54
C LYS A 34 11.56 16.13 -18.04
N GLU A 35 10.25 16.37 -17.98
CA GLU A 35 9.61 17.63 -18.31
C GLU A 35 9.72 18.68 -17.19
N GLY A 36 10.36 18.35 -16.07
CA GLY A 36 10.52 19.24 -14.93
C GLY A 36 9.28 19.38 -14.04
N ARG A 37 8.32 18.48 -14.16
CA ARG A 37 7.15 18.45 -13.28
C ARG A 37 7.56 17.91 -11.92
N THR A 38 7.27 18.65 -10.87
CA THR A 38 7.68 18.32 -9.50
C THR A 38 6.60 17.64 -8.66
N GLY A 39 5.36 17.54 -9.17
CA GLY A 39 4.22 17.03 -8.40
C GLY A 39 3.75 17.98 -7.28
N ILE A 40 4.31 19.19 -7.21
CA ILE A 40 3.88 20.20 -6.24
C ILE A 40 2.54 20.79 -6.71
N ILE A 41 1.57 20.84 -5.79
CA ILE A 41 0.30 21.54 -5.99
C ILE A 41 0.52 23.00 -5.55
N PRO A 42 0.42 23.98 -6.46
CA PRO A 42 0.57 25.40 -6.09
C PRO A 42 -0.52 25.82 -5.10
N GLU A 43 -0.15 26.61 -4.09
CA GLU A 43 -1.06 27.09 -3.04
C GLU A 43 -2.23 27.88 -3.62
N ASP A 44 -2.02 28.64 -4.69
CA ASP A 44 -3.02 29.44 -5.38
C ASP A 44 -4.01 28.62 -6.22
N SER A 45 -3.73 27.31 -6.41
CA SER A 45 -4.60 26.38 -7.13
C SER A 45 -5.59 25.61 -6.24
N ILE A 46 -5.52 25.80 -4.92
CA ILE A 46 -6.38 25.14 -3.94
C ILE A 46 -7.19 26.17 -3.16
N SER A 47 -8.34 25.73 -2.63
CA SER A 47 -9.18 26.55 -1.77
C SER A 47 -9.56 25.75 -0.51
N PRO A 48 -9.62 26.39 0.66
CA PRO A 48 -10.08 25.73 1.87
C PRO A 48 -11.51 25.20 1.71
N LEU A 49 -11.78 24.00 2.16
CA LEU A 49 -13.13 23.51 2.37
C LEU A 49 -13.69 24.14 3.65
N THR A 50 -14.60 25.10 3.50
CA THR A 50 -15.09 25.93 4.63
C THR A 50 -16.31 25.32 5.34
N ASP A 51 -17.00 24.39 4.70
CA ASP A 51 -18.20 23.74 5.25
C ASP A 51 -18.15 22.22 4.94
N PRO A 52 -17.24 21.47 5.61
CA PRO A 52 -17.17 20.03 5.43
C PRO A 52 -18.37 19.33 6.10
N ASP A 53 -18.84 18.24 5.49
CA ASP A 53 -19.83 17.36 6.12
C ASP A 53 -19.30 16.87 7.49
N ARG A 54 -20.16 16.91 8.49
CA ARG A 54 -19.82 16.49 9.85
C ARG A 54 -20.40 15.11 10.12
N LEU A 55 -19.60 14.24 10.73
CA LEU A 55 -20.06 12.89 11.09
C LEU A 55 -21.30 12.92 12.01
N ASP A 56 -21.35 13.89 12.92
CA ASP A 56 -22.48 14.05 13.85
C ASP A 56 -23.82 14.38 13.16
N ASP A 57 -23.77 14.89 11.94
CA ASP A 57 -24.95 15.26 11.14
C ASP A 57 -25.39 14.11 10.22
N VAL A 58 -24.61 13.02 10.16
CA VAL A 58 -24.90 11.84 9.32
C VAL A 58 -25.66 10.81 10.13
N THR A 59 -26.88 10.50 9.70
CA THR A 59 -27.65 9.39 10.26
C THR A 59 -27.66 8.23 9.28
N VAL A 60 -27.18 7.08 9.71
CA VAL A 60 -27.14 5.85 8.92
C VAL A 60 -28.00 4.80 9.60
N ASP A 61 -28.81 4.11 8.82
CA ASP A 61 -29.58 2.96 9.29
C ASP A 61 -28.62 1.80 9.62
N ASP A 62 -28.90 1.07 10.71
CA ASP A 62 -28.04 -0.01 11.18
C ASP A 62 -27.90 -1.15 10.15
N GLU A 63 -28.96 -1.46 9.39
CA GLU A 63 -28.90 -2.47 8.33
C GLU A 63 -27.99 -2.01 7.18
N VAL A 64 -28.06 -0.74 6.80
CA VAL A 64 -27.19 -0.15 5.76
C VAL A 64 -25.75 -0.14 6.22
N ALA A 65 -25.49 0.20 7.48
CA ALA A 65 -24.15 0.18 8.06
C ALA A 65 -23.57 -1.24 8.09
N ALA A 66 -24.37 -2.23 8.52
CA ALA A 66 -23.94 -3.63 8.56
C ALA A 66 -23.66 -4.19 7.16
N ASP A 67 -24.52 -3.92 6.17
CA ASP A 67 -24.32 -4.31 4.78
C ASP A 67 -23.05 -3.67 4.21
N ALA A 68 -22.84 -2.39 4.43
CA ALA A 68 -21.64 -1.69 3.97
C ALA A 68 -20.36 -2.30 4.57
N LEU A 69 -20.37 -2.61 5.88
CA LEU A 69 -19.22 -3.25 6.54
C LEU A 69 -18.95 -4.66 6.00
N ASP A 70 -19.98 -5.46 5.73
CA ASP A 70 -19.81 -6.80 5.17
C ASP A 70 -19.26 -6.79 3.74
N HIS A 71 -19.44 -5.69 3.02
CA HIS A 71 -18.89 -5.46 1.70
C HIS A 71 -17.61 -4.60 1.69
N THR A 72 -17.01 -4.35 2.85
CA THR A 72 -15.78 -3.55 3.00
C THR A 72 -14.57 -4.45 3.22
N VAL A 73 -13.45 -4.12 2.56
CA VAL A 73 -12.12 -4.64 2.86
C VAL A 73 -11.26 -3.57 3.50
N ILE A 74 -10.49 -3.92 4.51
CA ILE A 74 -9.46 -3.05 5.09
C ILE A 74 -8.13 -3.39 4.45
N ILE A 75 -7.44 -2.38 3.90
CA ILE A 75 -6.12 -2.52 3.32
C ILE A 75 -5.14 -1.68 4.12
N LYS A 76 -4.24 -2.36 4.84
CA LYS A 76 -3.17 -1.70 5.57
C LYS A 76 -1.94 -1.55 4.70
N LEU A 77 -1.56 -0.31 4.41
CA LEU A 77 -0.29 -0.02 3.73
C LEU A 77 0.86 -0.28 4.69
N ASN A 78 1.72 -1.24 4.37
CA ASN A 78 2.72 -1.79 5.30
C ASN A 78 4.12 -1.93 4.69
N GLY A 79 4.41 -1.20 3.61
CA GLY A 79 5.68 -1.30 2.88
C GLY A 79 6.87 -0.58 3.54
N GLY A 80 6.65 0.19 4.60
CA GLY A 80 7.69 1.01 5.23
C GLY A 80 8.49 0.28 6.31
N LEU A 81 9.83 0.45 6.26
CA LEU A 81 10.73 0.05 7.35
C LEU A 81 10.75 1.12 8.45
N GLY A 82 11.02 0.69 9.68
CA GLY A 82 11.17 1.57 10.85
C GLY A 82 12.56 2.19 11.00
N THR A 83 13.32 2.37 9.94
CA THR A 83 14.72 2.79 9.98
C THR A 83 14.95 4.12 10.69
N SER A 84 14.04 5.09 10.52
CA SER A 84 14.10 6.37 11.24
C SER A 84 13.87 6.24 12.75
N MET A 85 13.39 5.08 13.21
CA MET A 85 13.13 4.75 14.62
C MET A 85 14.09 3.67 15.14
N GLY A 86 15.16 3.39 14.39
CA GLY A 86 16.17 2.39 14.77
C GLY A 86 15.72 0.94 14.58
N LEU A 87 14.66 0.68 13.80
CA LEU A 87 14.21 -0.65 13.42
C LEU A 87 14.68 -0.99 12.01
N ASP A 88 15.11 -2.23 11.83
CA ASP A 88 15.41 -2.85 10.54
C ASP A 88 14.26 -3.73 10.00
N ARG A 89 13.09 -3.67 10.64
CA ARG A 89 11.87 -4.45 10.39
C ARG A 89 10.71 -3.57 9.96
N ALA A 90 9.60 -4.22 9.60
CA ALA A 90 8.36 -3.52 9.26
C ALA A 90 7.94 -2.55 10.38
N LYS A 91 7.61 -1.31 10.01
CA LYS A 91 7.27 -0.24 10.95
C LYS A 91 6.06 -0.58 11.82
N SER A 92 5.13 -1.37 11.32
CA SER A 92 3.96 -1.86 12.06
C SER A 92 4.31 -2.77 13.24
N LEU A 93 5.52 -3.33 13.26
CA LEU A 93 6.00 -4.18 14.35
C LEU A 93 6.63 -3.39 15.51
N LEU A 94 6.66 -2.05 15.41
CA LEU A 94 7.13 -1.21 16.49
C LEU A 94 6.26 -1.40 17.75
N PRO A 95 6.84 -1.72 18.91
CA PRO A 95 6.12 -1.78 20.17
C PRO A 95 5.56 -0.40 20.54
N VAL A 96 4.28 -0.33 20.91
CA VAL A 96 3.59 0.93 21.20
C VAL A 96 3.12 0.99 22.65
N ARG A 97 2.32 0.01 23.07
CA ARG A 97 1.67 0.02 24.38
C ARG A 97 1.45 -1.39 24.91
N ASP A 98 1.73 -1.61 26.18
CA ASP A 98 1.48 -2.87 26.89
C ASP A 98 2.10 -4.10 26.18
N GLY A 99 3.28 -3.92 25.57
CA GLY A 99 3.98 -4.94 24.80
C GLY A 99 3.38 -5.24 23.44
N LYS A 100 2.35 -4.51 23.01
CA LYS A 100 1.71 -4.65 21.70
C LYS A 100 2.36 -3.76 20.65
N SER A 101 2.52 -4.29 19.45
CA SER A 101 2.91 -3.55 18.28
C SER A 101 1.72 -2.81 17.63
N PHE A 102 1.97 -1.95 16.66
CA PHE A 102 0.89 -1.39 15.84
C PHE A 102 0.09 -2.48 15.12
N LEU A 103 0.76 -3.51 14.61
CA LEU A 103 0.10 -4.64 13.95
C LEU A 103 -0.88 -5.33 14.91
N ASP A 104 -0.48 -5.60 16.14
CA ASP A 104 -1.35 -6.23 17.15
C ASP A 104 -2.59 -5.39 17.44
N ILE A 105 -2.42 -4.07 17.49
CA ILE A 105 -3.54 -3.14 17.72
C ILE A 105 -4.50 -3.14 16.53
N ILE A 106 -3.99 -3.08 15.30
CA ILE A 106 -4.80 -3.11 14.07
C ILE A 106 -5.61 -4.40 14.00
N VAL A 107 -4.94 -5.54 14.21
CA VAL A 107 -5.60 -6.85 14.22
C VAL A 107 -6.70 -6.87 15.29
N GLY A 108 -6.40 -6.37 16.49
CA GLY A 108 -7.37 -6.29 17.57
C GLY A 108 -8.59 -5.41 17.24
N GLN A 109 -8.39 -4.28 16.57
CA GLN A 109 -9.48 -3.40 16.12
C GLN A 109 -10.36 -4.07 15.08
N VAL A 110 -9.78 -4.74 14.09
CA VAL A 110 -10.54 -5.44 13.05
C VAL A 110 -11.36 -6.59 13.65
N ARG A 111 -10.76 -7.38 14.56
CA ARG A 111 -11.48 -8.45 15.27
C ARG A 111 -12.64 -7.92 16.08
N ALA A 112 -12.44 -6.84 16.83
CA ALA A 112 -13.50 -6.20 17.60
C ALA A 112 -14.63 -5.68 16.70
N ALA A 113 -14.31 -5.11 15.55
CA ALA A 113 -15.32 -4.66 14.57
C ALA A 113 -16.10 -5.85 13.97
N ARG A 114 -15.43 -6.94 13.64
CA ARG A 114 -16.09 -8.19 13.19
C ARG A 114 -17.06 -8.73 14.24
N ASP A 115 -16.62 -8.81 15.47
CA ASP A 115 -17.43 -9.33 16.59
C ASP A 115 -18.63 -8.42 16.87
N GLN A 116 -18.44 -7.11 16.80
CA GLN A 116 -19.49 -6.12 17.10
C GLN A 116 -20.56 -6.09 16.02
N HIS A 117 -20.19 -6.23 14.75
CA HIS A 117 -21.10 -6.00 13.61
C HIS A 117 -21.44 -7.29 12.85
N GLY A 118 -20.84 -8.43 13.18
CA GLY A 118 -21.06 -9.69 12.47
C GLY A 118 -20.56 -9.66 11.02
N ALA A 119 -19.70 -8.70 10.66
CA ALA A 119 -19.22 -8.49 9.31
C ALA A 119 -17.95 -9.33 9.02
N ARG A 120 -17.77 -9.72 7.75
CA ARG A 120 -16.56 -10.46 7.31
C ARG A 120 -15.30 -9.60 7.43
N LEU A 121 -15.35 -8.38 7.00
CA LEU A 121 -14.34 -7.30 7.09
C LEU A 121 -12.90 -7.82 6.94
N PRO A 122 -12.47 -8.28 5.76
CA PRO A 122 -11.11 -8.77 5.55
C PRO A 122 -10.07 -7.71 5.83
N LEU A 123 -8.94 -8.13 6.40
CA LEU A 123 -7.75 -7.31 6.57
C LEU A 123 -6.66 -7.84 5.65
N LEU A 124 -6.21 -7.01 4.72
CA LEU A 124 -5.10 -7.28 3.81
C LEU A 124 -3.96 -6.30 4.07
N PHE A 125 -2.73 -6.78 3.99
CA PHE A 125 -1.54 -5.95 4.09
C PHE A 125 -0.95 -5.73 2.70
N MET A 126 -0.69 -4.47 2.33
CA MET A 126 0.15 -4.17 1.18
C MET A 126 1.59 -4.03 1.68
N ASP A 127 2.35 -5.10 1.52
CA ASP A 127 3.74 -5.18 1.96
C ASP A 127 4.72 -4.80 0.86
N SER A 128 5.94 -4.43 1.24
CA SER A 128 7.08 -4.35 0.35
C SER A 128 7.90 -5.63 0.40
N PHE A 129 8.82 -5.78 -0.55
CA PHE A 129 9.81 -6.85 -0.54
C PHE A 129 10.71 -6.85 0.71
N ASN A 130 10.71 -5.76 1.49
CA ASN A 130 11.47 -5.64 2.73
C ASN A 130 10.64 -5.93 4.00
N THR A 131 9.32 -5.94 3.93
CA THR A 131 8.46 -6.00 5.12
C THR A 131 7.60 -7.25 5.17
N ARG A 132 7.45 -7.95 4.06
CA ARG A 132 6.53 -9.07 3.91
C ARG A 132 6.79 -10.21 4.88
N ASP A 133 8.03 -10.69 4.91
CA ASP A 133 8.38 -11.88 5.71
C ASP A 133 8.14 -11.61 7.20
N ASP A 134 8.59 -10.46 7.69
CA ASP A 134 8.35 -10.02 9.07
C ASP A 134 6.87 -9.90 9.41
N THR A 135 6.06 -9.38 8.47
CA THR A 135 4.62 -9.19 8.64
C THR A 135 3.91 -10.53 8.72
N LEU A 136 4.20 -11.44 7.80
CA LEU A 136 3.59 -12.77 7.78
C LEU A 136 3.97 -13.59 9.01
N GLU A 137 5.25 -13.56 9.44
CA GLU A 137 5.70 -14.18 10.69
C GLU A 137 4.90 -13.64 11.89
N ALA A 138 4.73 -12.32 11.98
CA ALA A 138 3.98 -11.71 13.08
C ALA A 138 2.48 -12.08 13.04
N LEU A 139 1.91 -12.30 11.86
CA LEU A 139 0.51 -12.69 11.70
C LEU A 139 0.22 -14.16 12.04
N GLU A 140 1.22 -15.03 12.14
CA GLU A 140 1.05 -16.44 12.55
C GLU A 140 0.36 -16.59 13.91
N GLN A 141 0.53 -15.63 14.82
CA GLN A 141 -0.15 -15.60 16.11
C GLN A 141 -1.67 -15.31 16.02
N TYR A 142 -2.17 -14.90 14.84
CA TYR A 142 -3.56 -14.53 14.60
C TYR A 142 -4.18 -15.35 13.45
N PRO A 143 -4.32 -16.68 13.59
CA PRO A 143 -4.79 -17.55 12.49
C PRO A 143 -6.23 -17.25 12.04
N ASP A 144 -7.02 -16.58 12.88
CA ASP A 144 -8.40 -16.18 12.62
C ASP A 144 -8.54 -14.84 11.88
N VAL A 145 -7.42 -14.14 11.62
CA VAL A 145 -7.44 -12.85 10.91
C VAL A 145 -7.72 -13.04 9.42
N GLN A 146 -7.25 -14.12 8.83
CA GLN A 146 -7.50 -14.42 7.43
C GLN A 146 -8.98 -14.77 7.19
N VAL A 147 -9.56 -14.17 6.16
CA VAL A 147 -10.89 -14.52 5.66
C VAL A 147 -10.73 -15.59 4.57
N ASP A 148 -11.54 -16.65 4.64
CA ASP A 148 -11.46 -17.78 3.73
C ASP A 148 -11.48 -17.36 2.25
N GLY A 149 -10.47 -17.84 1.53
CA GLY A 149 -10.30 -17.60 0.11
C GLY A 149 -9.80 -16.19 -0.26
N LEU A 150 -9.26 -15.44 0.73
CA LEU A 150 -8.49 -14.22 0.49
C LEU A 150 -7.08 -14.37 1.09
N PRO A 151 -6.04 -13.80 0.46
CA PRO A 151 -4.71 -13.77 1.07
C PRO A 151 -4.67 -12.77 2.24
N LEU A 152 -3.64 -12.89 3.09
CA LEU A 152 -3.37 -11.90 4.14
C LEU A 152 -2.63 -10.67 3.60
N ASP A 153 -1.87 -10.86 2.52
CA ASP A 153 -1.03 -9.81 1.95
C ASP A 153 -1.03 -9.82 0.43
N PHE A 154 -0.53 -8.73 -0.13
CA PHE A 154 -0.04 -8.61 -1.49
C PHE A 154 1.14 -7.64 -1.53
N LEU A 155 2.01 -7.83 -2.51
CA LEU A 155 3.17 -6.99 -2.65
C LEU A 155 2.85 -5.71 -3.42
N GLN A 156 3.36 -4.59 -2.92
CA GLN A 156 3.50 -3.39 -3.73
C GLN A 156 4.55 -3.60 -4.82
N ASN A 157 4.48 -2.81 -5.88
CA ASN A 157 5.48 -2.85 -6.94
C ASN A 157 6.84 -2.32 -6.44
N GLN A 158 7.84 -2.44 -7.28
CA GLN A 158 9.17 -1.86 -7.06
C GLN A 158 9.59 -1.05 -8.28
N GLU A 159 10.28 0.03 -8.04
CA GLU A 159 10.80 0.92 -9.07
C GLU A 159 12.31 1.06 -8.94
N PRO A 160 13.05 1.17 -10.06
CA PRO A 160 14.47 1.42 -9.99
C PRO A 160 14.74 2.84 -9.50
N LYS A 161 15.68 3.01 -8.59
CA LYS A 161 16.21 4.32 -8.25
C LYS A 161 16.92 4.92 -9.46
N LEU A 162 16.68 6.20 -9.70
CA LEU A 162 17.29 6.92 -10.82
C LEU A 162 18.40 7.83 -10.31
N ARG A 163 19.44 7.98 -11.11
CA ARG A 163 20.48 8.97 -10.90
C ARG A 163 19.90 10.37 -11.14
N ALA A 164 20.27 11.32 -10.32
CA ALA A 164 19.75 12.70 -10.43
C ALA A 164 20.36 13.49 -11.60
N ASP A 165 21.50 13.08 -12.10
CA ASP A 165 22.25 13.78 -13.15
C ASP A 165 21.80 13.44 -14.57
N ASP A 166 21.38 12.19 -14.83
CA ASP A 166 21.02 11.73 -16.17
C ASP A 166 19.77 10.85 -16.25
N LEU A 167 19.12 10.61 -15.11
CA LEU A 167 17.92 9.77 -14.96
C LEU A 167 18.11 8.32 -15.42
N THR A 168 19.36 7.81 -15.43
CA THR A 168 19.60 6.39 -15.65
C THR A 168 19.36 5.59 -14.36
N PRO A 169 19.00 4.30 -14.45
CA PRO A 169 18.89 3.44 -13.28
C PRO A 169 20.21 3.36 -12.50
N VAL A 170 20.09 3.38 -11.18
CA VAL A 170 21.25 3.14 -10.30
C VAL A 170 21.69 1.69 -10.41
N GLU A 171 23.00 1.47 -10.48
CA GLU A 171 23.64 0.17 -10.36
C GLU A 171 24.46 0.13 -9.07
N PHE A 172 24.21 -0.86 -8.22
CA PHE A 172 24.94 -1.10 -6.98
C PHE A 172 25.21 -2.60 -6.77
N PRO A 173 26.19 -3.17 -7.50
CA PRO A 173 26.42 -4.61 -7.56
C PRO A 173 26.72 -5.29 -6.23
N THR A 174 27.18 -4.53 -5.23
CA THR A 174 27.48 -5.05 -3.88
C THR A 174 26.23 -5.35 -3.07
N ASP A 175 25.13 -4.66 -3.33
CA ASP A 175 23.79 -4.96 -2.79
C ASP A 175 22.70 -4.49 -3.76
N PRO A 176 22.31 -5.34 -4.71
CA PRO A 176 21.32 -4.98 -5.73
C PRO A 176 19.95 -4.58 -5.17
N ARG A 177 19.61 -4.94 -3.93
CA ARG A 177 18.35 -4.53 -3.29
C ARG A 177 18.28 -3.02 -3.10
N LEU A 178 19.44 -2.37 -2.93
CA LEU A 178 19.52 -0.92 -2.77
C LEU A 178 19.27 -0.13 -4.06
N GLU A 179 19.21 -0.82 -5.20
CA GLU A 179 18.89 -0.22 -6.50
C GLU A 179 17.39 0.07 -6.65
N TRP A 180 16.57 -0.49 -5.78
CA TRP A 180 15.11 -0.45 -5.84
C TRP A 180 14.50 0.40 -4.73
N CYS A 181 13.34 0.92 -4.99
CA CYS A 181 12.49 1.56 -3.99
C CYS A 181 11.01 1.24 -4.26
N PRO A 182 10.17 1.29 -3.23
CA PRO A 182 8.73 1.22 -3.42
C PRO A 182 8.21 2.52 -4.06
N PRO A 183 7.20 2.44 -4.96
CA PRO A 183 6.64 3.61 -5.64
C PRO A 183 5.93 4.61 -4.72
N GLY A 184 5.55 4.18 -3.52
CA GLY A 184 4.78 4.96 -2.57
C GLY A 184 3.31 4.52 -2.49
N HIS A 185 2.50 5.28 -1.74
CA HIS A 185 1.14 4.88 -1.39
C HIS A 185 0.17 4.81 -2.59
N GLY A 186 0.41 5.60 -3.64
CA GLY A 186 -0.40 5.58 -4.86
C GLY A 186 -0.33 4.25 -5.64
N ASP A 187 0.70 3.46 -5.38
CA ASP A 187 0.87 2.13 -5.96
C ASP A 187 -0.22 1.13 -5.53
N LEU A 188 -1.01 1.46 -4.52
CA LEU A 188 -2.13 0.64 -4.07
C LEU A 188 -3.02 0.19 -5.23
N TYR A 189 -3.35 1.10 -6.15
CA TYR A 189 -4.22 0.80 -7.28
C TYR A 189 -3.55 -0.14 -8.28
N THR A 190 -2.31 0.10 -8.60
CA THR A 190 -1.52 -0.70 -9.54
C THR A 190 -1.23 -2.09 -8.98
N ALA A 191 -0.88 -2.17 -7.68
CA ALA A 191 -0.60 -3.43 -7.01
C ALA A 191 -1.85 -4.29 -6.84
N LEU A 192 -3.00 -3.71 -6.50
CA LEU A 192 -4.28 -4.43 -6.44
C LEU A 192 -4.66 -5.04 -7.78
N LEU A 193 -4.47 -4.29 -8.87
CA LEU A 193 -4.81 -4.75 -10.20
C LEU A 193 -3.82 -5.81 -10.69
N GLY A 194 -2.52 -5.54 -10.62
CA GLY A 194 -1.46 -6.46 -11.09
C GLY A 194 -1.37 -7.77 -10.29
N SER A 195 -1.71 -7.76 -9.00
CA SER A 195 -1.74 -8.97 -8.17
C SER A 195 -2.98 -9.85 -8.40
N GLY A 196 -4.01 -9.37 -9.10
CA GLY A 196 -5.30 -10.03 -9.23
C GLY A 196 -6.17 -10.01 -7.96
N ILE A 197 -5.75 -9.29 -6.92
CA ILE A 197 -6.53 -9.17 -5.67
C ILE A 197 -7.81 -8.40 -5.90
N LEU A 198 -7.79 -7.39 -6.76
CA LEU A 198 -9.00 -6.63 -7.10
C LEU A 198 -10.11 -7.54 -7.62
N ASP A 199 -9.79 -8.41 -8.57
CA ASP A 199 -10.77 -9.34 -9.16
C ASP A 199 -11.30 -10.32 -8.09
N GLN A 200 -10.42 -10.87 -7.25
CA GLN A 200 -10.82 -11.74 -6.15
C GLN A 200 -11.77 -11.06 -5.16
N LEU A 201 -11.53 -9.80 -4.84
CA LEU A 201 -12.40 -9.01 -3.96
C LEU A 201 -13.77 -8.75 -4.60
N LEU A 202 -13.79 -8.34 -5.87
CA LEU A 202 -15.02 -8.08 -6.62
C LEU A 202 -15.87 -9.36 -6.78
N ASP A 203 -15.24 -10.49 -7.11
CA ASP A 203 -15.91 -11.79 -7.24
C ASP A 203 -16.56 -12.26 -5.93
N LYS A 204 -15.99 -11.86 -4.78
CA LYS A 204 -16.53 -12.13 -3.44
C LYS A 204 -17.55 -11.11 -2.96
N GLY A 205 -17.86 -10.10 -3.78
CA GLY A 205 -18.88 -9.07 -3.53
C GLY A 205 -18.40 -7.87 -2.74
N TYR A 206 -17.09 -7.72 -2.49
CA TYR A 206 -16.56 -6.50 -1.85
C TYR A 206 -16.69 -5.30 -2.78
N ARG A 207 -17.14 -4.17 -2.25
CA ARG A 207 -17.43 -2.93 -3.01
C ARG A 207 -16.68 -1.73 -2.47
N TYR A 208 -16.27 -1.79 -1.21
CA TYR A 208 -15.62 -0.70 -0.52
C TYR A 208 -14.25 -1.13 -0.02
N ALA A 209 -13.27 -0.26 -0.15
CA ALA A 209 -11.95 -0.44 0.43
C ALA A 209 -11.63 0.73 1.35
N LEU A 210 -11.32 0.41 2.61
CA LEU A 210 -10.80 1.36 3.57
C LEU A 210 -9.28 1.18 3.65
N SER A 211 -8.53 2.18 3.17
CA SER A 211 -7.07 2.15 3.25
C SER A 211 -6.59 2.88 4.49
N LEU A 212 -5.82 2.21 5.32
CA LEU A 212 -5.22 2.75 6.53
C LEU A 212 -3.75 3.04 6.30
N ILE A 213 -3.40 4.33 6.21
CA ILE A 213 -2.02 4.81 6.09
C ILE A 213 -1.43 5.04 7.49
N HIS A 214 -2.21 5.69 8.34
CA HIS A 214 -1.84 6.01 9.71
C HIS A 214 -2.89 5.45 10.68
N ILE A 215 -2.43 5.19 11.88
CA ILE A 215 -3.26 4.78 13.02
C ILE A 215 -3.29 5.95 13.98
#